data_18ca5e2f0159929d221def4818cb23a3
#
_entry.id   18ca5e2f0159929d221def4818cb23a3
#
_cell.length_a   1.000
_cell.length_b   1.000
_cell.length_c   1.000
_cell.angle_alpha   90.00
_cell.angle_beta   90.00
_cell.angle_gamma   90.00
#
_symmetry.space_group_name_H-M   'P 1'
#
loop_
_entity.id
_entity.type
_entity.pdbx_description
1 polymer ?
#
loop_
_entity_poly.entity_id
_entity_poly.type
_entity_poly.pdbx_seq_one_letter_code
_entity_poly.pdbx_strand_id
1 'polypeptide(L)'
;MARKKVEKTEETSSAELSINEKLKKIKKVTEEINASATEVVCGFIDDPIIKDRLTLKFIPTPNDDLNEAIGGGFPIGRTTIVTGLSDSGKTGLLLETVGQQMSRDDKFICLWLESEGSLNWDYMINTFGIDPSRFVLVQMSSKDGAEAALDRCYQYLKSGTINMFVINSLRALTPKTIFVKDISEDTMAAQ
;
A
#
# COMPACT_ATOMS: atom_id res chain seq x y z
N MET A 1 -54.67 -10.06 -55.22
CA MET A 1 -54.17 -10.69 -54.02
C MET A 1 -52.67 -11.03 -54.20
N ALA A 2 -51.75 -10.20 -53.71
CA ALA A 2 -50.33 -10.38 -53.86
C ALA A 2 -49.78 -11.02 -52.60
N ARG A 3 -49.20 -12.23 -52.72
CA ARG A 3 -48.47 -12.87 -51.60
C ARG A 3 -47.09 -12.26 -51.42
N LYS A 4 -46.87 -11.63 -50.30
CA LYS A 4 -45.57 -11.16 -49.83
C LYS A 4 -44.63 -12.36 -49.56
N LYS A 5 -43.51 -12.39 -50.30
CA LYS A 5 -42.37 -13.28 -50.05
C LYS A 5 -41.70 -12.85 -48.74
N VAL A 6 -41.63 -13.71 -47.76
CA VAL A 6 -40.84 -13.54 -46.55
C VAL A 6 -39.41 -13.93 -46.90
N GLU A 7 -38.51 -12.97 -46.88
CA GLU A 7 -37.07 -13.21 -46.95
C GLU A 7 -36.62 -13.90 -45.66
N LYS A 8 -36.05 -15.09 -45.79
CA LYS A 8 -35.33 -15.77 -44.74
C LYS A 8 -34.01 -15.04 -44.54
N THR A 9 -33.87 -14.38 -43.40
CA THR A 9 -32.58 -13.93 -42.87
C THR A 9 -31.73 -15.17 -42.60
N GLU A 10 -30.62 -15.30 -43.30
CA GLU A 10 -29.59 -16.29 -43.03
C GLU A 10 -28.99 -16.01 -41.67
N GLU A 11 -29.27 -16.85 -40.67
CA GLU A 11 -28.52 -16.94 -39.44
C GLU A 11 -27.11 -17.43 -39.80
N THR A 12 -26.14 -16.50 -39.76
CA THR A 12 -24.70 -16.80 -39.80
C THR A 12 -24.36 -17.63 -38.56
N SER A 13 -24.32 -18.96 -38.74
CA SER A 13 -23.73 -19.88 -37.78
C SER A 13 -22.30 -19.44 -37.49
N SER A 14 -22.08 -18.77 -36.33
CA SER A 14 -20.76 -18.54 -35.81
C SER A 14 -20.18 -19.90 -35.42
N ALA A 15 -19.35 -20.48 -36.31
CA ALA A 15 -18.59 -21.68 -36.00
C ALA A 15 -17.82 -21.44 -34.69
N GLU A 16 -18.08 -22.23 -33.65
CA GLU A 16 -17.35 -22.14 -32.40
C GLU A 16 -15.85 -22.41 -32.65
N LEU A 17 -15.05 -21.36 -32.48
CA LEU A 17 -13.58 -21.45 -32.58
C LEU A 17 -13.05 -22.46 -31.56
N SER A 18 -12.12 -23.31 -31.98
CA SER A 18 -11.42 -24.20 -31.10
C SER A 18 -10.66 -23.38 -30.00
N ILE A 19 -10.40 -24.00 -28.87
CA ILE A 19 -9.65 -23.31 -27.76
C ILE A 19 -8.31 -22.81 -28.27
N ASN A 20 -7.60 -23.52 -29.11
CA ASN A 20 -6.32 -23.11 -29.67
C ASN A 20 -6.42 -21.87 -30.57
N GLU A 21 -7.47 -21.74 -31.34
CA GLU A 21 -7.71 -20.55 -32.18
C GLU A 21 -8.08 -19.34 -31.31
N LYS A 22 -8.89 -19.55 -30.26
CA LYS A 22 -9.20 -18.52 -29.28
C LYS A 22 -7.93 -18.01 -28.59
N LEU A 23 -7.06 -18.91 -28.12
CA LEU A 23 -5.78 -18.57 -27.48
C LEU A 23 -4.83 -17.83 -28.42
N LYS A 24 -4.72 -18.24 -29.69
CA LYS A 24 -3.93 -17.52 -30.70
C LYS A 24 -4.40 -16.08 -30.90
N LYS A 25 -5.72 -15.86 -31.00
CA LYS A 25 -6.28 -14.52 -31.12
C LYS A 25 -5.98 -13.66 -29.91
N ILE A 26 -6.16 -14.21 -28.68
CA ILE A 26 -5.86 -13.49 -27.45
C ILE A 26 -4.38 -13.12 -27.37
N LYS A 27 -3.47 -14.05 -27.66
CA LYS A 27 -2.02 -13.78 -27.69
C LYS A 27 -1.67 -12.61 -28.63
N LYS A 28 -2.20 -12.61 -29.84
CA LYS A 28 -1.99 -11.53 -30.80
C LYS A 28 -2.46 -10.17 -30.27
N VAL A 29 -3.66 -10.11 -29.69
CA VAL A 29 -4.21 -8.88 -29.08
C VAL A 29 -3.33 -8.43 -27.91
N THR A 30 -2.85 -9.36 -27.07
CA THR A 30 -1.95 -9.07 -25.95
C THR A 30 -0.64 -8.45 -26.44
N GLU A 31 -0.05 -9.01 -27.49
CA GLU A 31 1.18 -8.48 -28.13
C GLU A 31 0.95 -7.07 -28.69
N GLU A 32 -0.14 -6.82 -29.38
CA GLU A 32 -0.51 -5.52 -29.94
C GLU A 32 -0.68 -4.45 -28.83
N ILE A 33 -1.36 -4.80 -27.72
CA ILE A 33 -1.54 -3.90 -26.57
C ILE A 33 -0.18 -3.56 -25.93
N ASN A 34 0.63 -4.58 -25.66
CA ASN A 34 1.93 -4.36 -25.03
C ASN A 34 2.92 -3.59 -25.93
N ALA A 35 2.83 -3.76 -27.26
CA ALA A 35 3.64 -3.00 -28.20
C ALA A 35 3.31 -1.51 -28.23
N SER A 36 2.10 -1.13 -27.85
CA SER A 36 1.67 0.28 -27.75
C SER A 36 1.92 0.91 -26.36
N ALA A 37 2.31 0.12 -25.38
CA ALA A 37 2.55 0.54 -24.00
C ALA A 37 4.06 0.69 -23.72
N THR A 38 4.40 1.50 -22.72
CA THR A 38 5.80 1.68 -22.28
C THR A 38 6.33 0.51 -21.48
N GLU A 39 5.45 -0.36 -21.00
CA GLU A 39 5.79 -1.57 -20.26
C GLU A 39 4.75 -2.66 -20.54
N VAL A 40 5.01 -3.91 -20.12
CA VAL A 40 4.03 -5.00 -20.20
C VAL A 40 2.85 -4.71 -19.27
N VAL A 41 1.67 -4.47 -19.84
CA VAL A 41 0.44 -4.11 -19.08
C VAL A 41 -0.58 -5.23 -19.00
N CYS A 42 -0.45 -6.25 -19.88
CA CYS A 42 -1.36 -7.41 -19.89
C CYS A 42 -0.63 -8.68 -20.34
N GLY A 43 -1.18 -9.83 -19.95
CA GLY A 43 -0.62 -11.14 -20.30
C GLY A 43 -1.39 -12.28 -19.65
N PHE A 44 -1.00 -13.51 -19.96
CA PHE A 44 -1.46 -14.68 -19.23
C PHE A 44 -0.78 -14.73 -17.85
N ILE A 45 -1.43 -15.33 -16.86
CA ILE A 45 -0.91 -15.39 -15.49
C ILE A 45 0.38 -16.22 -15.34
N ASP A 46 0.67 -17.09 -16.30
CA ASP A 46 1.91 -17.88 -16.41
C ASP A 46 3.05 -17.13 -17.10
N ASP A 47 2.79 -15.95 -17.69
CA ASP A 47 3.82 -15.08 -18.20
C ASP A 47 4.77 -14.66 -17.06
N PRO A 48 6.10 -14.79 -17.22
CA PRO A 48 7.07 -14.50 -16.17
C PRO A 48 6.93 -13.11 -15.56
N ILE A 49 6.65 -12.08 -16.37
CA ILE A 49 6.51 -10.69 -15.90
C ILE A 49 5.22 -10.54 -15.10
N ILE A 50 4.11 -11.10 -15.59
CA ILE A 50 2.82 -11.07 -14.89
C ILE A 50 2.91 -11.88 -13.60
N LYS A 51 3.52 -13.06 -13.63
CA LYS A 51 3.76 -13.90 -12.48
C LYS A 51 4.58 -13.21 -11.40
N ASP A 52 5.69 -12.52 -11.76
CA ASP A 52 6.50 -11.76 -10.79
C ASP A 52 5.69 -10.65 -10.11
N ARG A 53 4.85 -9.92 -10.87
CA ARG A 53 3.94 -8.89 -10.32
C ARG A 53 2.87 -9.46 -9.38
N LEU A 54 2.44 -10.70 -9.60
CA LEU A 54 1.45 -11.38 -8.75
C LEU A 54 2.09 -12.07 -7.55
N THR A 55 3.40 -12.31 -7.58
CA THR A 55 4.13 -12.96 -6.49
C THR A 55 4.34 -11.96 -5.35
N LEU A 56 3.75 -12.24 -4.20
CA LEU A 56 3.92 -11.41 -3.01
C LEU A 56 5.34 -11.61 -2.44
N LYS A 57 6.01 -10.50 -2.18
CA LYS A 57 7.24 -10.43 -1.38
C LYS A 57 6.86 -9.89 0.00
N PHE A 58 7.58 -10.28 1.05
CA PHE A 58 7.22 -9.93 2.41
C PHE A 58 8.40 -9.29 3.14
N ILE A 59 8.07 -8.41 4.06
CA ILE A 59 8.96 -7.94 5.12
C ILE A 59 8.66 -8.81 6.35
N PRO A 60 9.53 -9.76 6.72
CA PRO A 60 9.26 -10.61 7.88
C PRO A 60 9.28 -9.79 9.17
N THR A 61 8.37 -10.10 10.07
CA THR A 61 8.37 -9.59 11.44
C THR A 61 9.42 -10.34 12.27
N PRO A 62 9.78 -9.85 13.48
CA PRO A 62 10.67 -10.59 14.38
C PRO A 62 10.09 -11.89 14.94
N ASN A 63 8.79 -12.11 14.80
CA ASN A 63 8.09 -13.27 15.33
C ASN A 63 7.78 -14.27 14.21
N ASP A 64 8.43 -15.43 14.25
CA ASP A 64 8.28 -16.47 13.22
C ASP A 64 6.88 -17.08 13.20
N ASP A 65 6.24 -17.27 14.35
CA ASP A 65 4.87 -17.82 14.44
C ASP A 65 3.88 -16.84 13.79
N LEU A 66 4.07 -15.52 14.00
CA LEU A 66 3.28 -14.51 13.33
C LEU A 66 3.51 -14.52 11.82
N ASN A 67 4.78 -14.64 11.39
CA ASN A 67 5.12 -14.73 9.97
C ASN A 67 4.43 -15.92 9.31
N GLU A 68 4.46 -17.10 9.96
CA GLU A 68 3.76 -18.29 9.48
C GLU A 68 2.25 -18.06 9.38
N ALA A 69 1.64 -17.48 10.42
CA ALA A 69 0.21 -17.22 10.48
C ALA A 69 -0.29 -16.24 9.40
N ILE A 70 0.54 -15.24 9.01
CA ILE A 70 0.17 -14.22 8.01
C ILE A 70 0.80 -14.45 6.63
N GLY A 71 1.47 -15.60 6.42
CA GLY A 71 1.99 -16.02 5.12
C GLY A 71 3.35 -15.42 4.75
N GLY A 72 4.16 -14.98 5.73
CA GLY A 72 5.56 -14.56 5.49
C GLY A 72 5.95 -13.21 6.09
N GLY A 73 5.01 -12.46 6.65
CA GLY A 73 5.23 -11.12 7.19
C GLY A 73 4.36 -10.05 6.55
N PHE A 74 4.80 -8.80 6.57
CA PHE A 74 4.07 -7.70 5.93
C PHE A 74 4.27 -7.71 4.41
N PRO A 75 3.19 -7.82 3.60
CA PRO A 75 3.32 -7.91 2.15
C PRO A 75 3.78 -6.59 1.54
N ILE A 76 4.84 -6.63 0.74
CA ILE A 76 5.38 -5.48 0.02
C ILE A 76 4.39 -5.00 -1.04
N GLY A 77 4.27 -3.68 -1.19
CA GLY A 77 3.33 -3.07 -2.13
C GLY A 77 1.87 -3.17 -1.71
N ARG A 78 1.61 -3.43 -0.43
CA ARG A 78 0.27 -3.49 0.17
C ARG A 78 0.22 -2.66 1.44
N THR A 79 -1.00 -2.33 1.88
CA THR A 79 -1.25 -1.71 3.18
C THR A 79 -1.64 -2.79 4.18
N THR A 80 -0.94 -2.86 5.31
CA THR A 80 -1.27 -3.73 6.43
C THR A 80 -1.77 -2.87 7.59
N ILE A 81 -2.86 -3.27 8.21
CA ILE A 81 -3.41 -2.60 9.40
C ILE A 81 -3.17 -3.51 10.60
N VAL A 82 -2.41 -3.00 11.58
CA VAL A 82 -2.16 -3.67 12.86
C VAL A 82 -3.12 -3.07 13.89
N THR A 83 -4.03 -3.89 14.43
CA THR A 83 -5.02 -3.48 15.42
C THR A 83 -4.86 -4.25 16.72
N GLY A 84 -5.29 -3.65 17.83
CA GLY A 84 -5.24 -4.26 19.15
C GLY A 84 -5.49 -3.24 20.24
N LEU A 85 -5.63 -3.73 21.48
CA LEU A 85 -5.81 -2.88 22.66
C LEU A 85 -4.62 -1.93 22.86
N SER A 86 -4.83 -0.87 23.66
CA SER A 86 -3.71 -0.02 24.11
C SER A 86 -2.66 -0.92 24.81
N ASP A 87 -1.40 -0.55 24.65
CA ASP A 87 -0.26 -1.23 25.26
C ASP A 87 -0.08 -2.72 24.90
N SER A 88 -0.74 -3.18 23.82
CA SER A 88 -0.61 -4.56 23.32
C SER A 88 0.66 -4.82 22.48
N GLY A 89 1.61 -3.89 22.44
CA GLY A 89 2.87 -4.06 21.74
C GLY A 89 2.86 -3.71 20.24
N LYS A 90 1.79 -3.11 19.70
CA LYS A 90 1.70 -2.77 18.26
C LYS A 90 2.87 -1.94 17.75
N THR A 91 3.18 -0.84 18.45
CA THR A 91 4.30 0.05 18.10
C THR A 91 5.65 -0.66 18.25
N GLY A 92 5.80 -1.48 19.30
CA GLY A 92 6.99 -2.31 19.52
C GLY A 92 7.22 -3.28 18.36
N LEU A 93 6.20 -4.02 17.94
CA LEU A 93 6.28 -4.95 16.80
C LEU A 93 6.77 -4.23 15.52
N LEU A 94 6.25 -3.04 15.25
CA LEU A 94 6.63 -2.27 14.05
C LEU A 94 8.08 -1.73 14.17
N LEU A 95 8.47 -1.18 15.32
CA LEU A 95 9.83 -0.70 15.56
C LEU A 95 10.85 -1.84 15.48
N GLU A 96 10.56 -2.98 16.09
CA GLU A 96 11.42 -4.17 16.03
C GLU A 96 11.54 -4.71 14.60
N THR A 97 10.44 -4.70 13.84
CA THR A 97 10.48 -5.07 12.41
C THR A 97 11.40 -4.12 11.64
N VAL A 98 11.28 -2.81 11.85
CA VAL A 98 12.12 -1.79 11.19
C VAL A 98 13.59 -1.99 11.57
N GLY A 99 13.92 -2.13 12.85
CA GLY A 99 15.29 -2.35 13.33
C GLY A 99 15.89 -3.63 12.73
N GLN A 100 15.13 -4.72 12.71
CA GLN A 100 15.57 -5.96 12.08
C GLN A 100 15.83 -5.80 10.58
N GLN A 101 14.99 -5.06 9.86
CA GLN A 101 15.22 -4.81 8.43
C GLN A 101 16.45 -3.92 8.22
N MET A 102 16.65 -2.88 9.03
CA MET A 102 17.84 -2.03 8.96
C MET A 102 19.14 -2.80 9.25
N SER A 103 19.09 -3.85 10.08
CA SER A 103 20.24 -4.71 10.35
C SER A 103 20.55 -5.67 9.20
N ARG A 104 19.55 -6.03 8.38
CA ARG A 104 19.68 -6.97 7.25
C ARG A 104 20.00 -6.29 5.94
N ASP A 105 19.54 -5.05 5.78
CA ASP A 105 19.69 -4.27 4.54
C ASP A 105 20.17 -2.86 4.91
N ASP A 106 21.39 -2.52 4.51
CA ASP A 106 22.02 -1.22 4.73
C ASP A 106 21.36 -0.06 3.94
N LYS A 107 20.49 -0.41 2.97
CA LYS A 107 19.73 0.55 2.15
C LYS A 107 18.29 0.72 2.64
N PHE A 108 17.87 -0.03 3.65
CA PHE A 108 16.49 0.05 4.15
C PHE A 108 16.24 1.38 4.86
N ILE A 109 15.28 2.15 4.35
CA ILE A 109 14.85 3.45 4.88
C ILE A 109 13.39 3.35 5.31
N CYS A 110 13.11 3.74 6.56
CA CYS A 110 11.76 3.83 7.10
C CYS A 110 11.30 5.29 7.16
N LEU A 111 10.09 5.55 6.69
CA LEU A 111 9.34 6.79 6.95
C LEU A 111 8.30 6.51 8.03
N TRP A 112 8.29 7.29 9.09
CA TRP A 112 7.37 7.14 10.21
C TRP A 112 6.59 8.43 10.45
N LEU A 113 5.26 8.36 10.33
CA LEU A 113 4.36 9.43 10.75
C LEU A 113 3.90 9.15 12.18
N GLU A 114 4.31 10.02 13.09
CA GLU A 114 3.97 9.94 14.51
C GLU A 114 2.90 10.95 14.88
N SER A 115 1.79 10.47 15.40
CA SER A 115 0.65 11.29 15.80
C SER A 115 0.28 11.13 17.29
N GLU A 116 0.90 10.18 18.01
CA GLU A 116 0.60 9.89 19.42
C GLU A 116 1.66 10.49 20.38
N GLY A 117 2.86 10.83 19.88
CA GLY A 117 3.97 11.30 20.70
C GLY A 117 4.56 10.21 21.61
N SER A 118 4.45 8.94 21.21
CA SER A 118 4.81 7.78 22.02
C SER A 118 6.26 7.30 21.82
N LEU A 119 6.99 7.83 20.85
CA LEU A 119 8.35 7.41 20.55
C LEU A 119 9.35 7.95 21.58
N ASN A 120 10.27 7.08 22.01
CA ASN A 120 11.40 7.43 22.86
C ASN A 120 12.71 7.11 22.16
N TRP A 121 13.61 8.08 22.08
CA TRP A 121 14.89 7.98 21.37
C TRP A 121 15.76 6.82 21.87
N ASP A 122 16.04 6.79 23.18
CA ASP A 122 16.92 5.79 23.76
C ASP A 122 16.35 4.37 23.59
N TYR A 123 15.04 4.24 23.72
CA TYR A 123 14.35 2.97 23.53
C TYR A 123 14.42 2.49 22.09
N MET A 124 14.23 3.38 21.12
CA MET A 124 14.33 3.06 19.70
C MET A 124 15.73 2.55 19.33
N ILE A 125 16.77 3.25 19.77
CA ILE A 125 18.14 2.92 19.42
C ILE A 125 18.63 1.68 20.19
N ASN A 126 18.46 1.67 21.52
CA ASN A 126 19.07 0.65 22.36
C ASN A 126 18.29 -0.66 22.42
N THR A 127 16.97 -0.63 22.21
CA THR A 127 16.12 -1.83 22.27
C THR A 127 15.86 -2.41 20.88
N PHE A 128 15.53 -1.55 19.91
CA PHE A 128 15.15 -2.02 18.58
C PHE A 128 16.26 -1.90 17.54
N GLY A 129 17.40 -1.30 17.88
CA GLY A 129 18.53 -1.16 16.96
C GLY A 129 18.22 -0.26 15.76
N ILE A 130 17.37 0.74 15.95
CA ILE A 130 17.02 1.68 14.88
C ILE A 130 18.27 2.52 14.54
N ASP A 131 18.61 2.56 13.25
CA ASP A 131 19.62 3.48 12.74
C ASP A 131 18.97 4.85 12.48
N PRO A 132 19.36 5.89 13.26
CA PRO A 132 18.73 7.20 13.14
C PRO A 132 19.00 7.89 11.80
N SER A 133 20.04 7.50 11.07
CA SER A 133 20.35 8.07 9.75
C SER A 133 19.40 7.57 8.65
N ARG A 134 18.66 6.48 8.90
CA ARG A 134 17.75 5.81 7.96
C ARG A 134 16.30 5.79 8.45
N PHE A 135 16.01 6.51 9.54
CA PHE A 135 14.67 6.63 10.12
C PHE A 135 14.16 8.07 9.96
N VAL A 136 13.27 8.29 9.01
CA VAL A 136 12.68 9.61 8.75
C VAL A 136 11.42 9.76 9.59
N LEU A 137 11.40 10.71 10.50
CA LEU A 137 10.26 10.99 11.37
C LEU A 137 9.50 12.22 10.88
N VAL A 138 8.21 12.05 10.65
CA VAL A 138 7.25 13.15 10.46
C VAL A 138 6.33 13.21 11.67
N GLN A 139 6.31 14.33 12.36
CA GLN A 139 5.42 14.54 13.50
C GLN A 139 4.21 15.36 13.08
N MET A 140 3.03 14.97 13.57
CA MET A 140 1.84 15.77 13.41
C MET A 140 1.91 16.99 14.34
N SER A 141 1.67 18.16 13.76
CA SER A 141 1.56 19.42 14.51
C SER A 141 0.08 19.76 14.75
N SER A 142 -0.26 20.18 15.96
CA SER A 142 -1.59 20.67 16.29
C SER A 142 -2.01 21.90 15.48
N LYS A 143 -1.06 22.63 14.90
CA LYS A 143 -1.33 23.81 14.07
C LYS A 143 -1.69 23.47 12.64
N ASP A 144 -1.12 22.39 12.11
CA ASP A 144 -1.18 22.06 10.69
C ASP A 144 -2.21 20.96 10.37
N GLY A 145 -2.55 20.12 11.35
CA GLY A 145 -3.47 18.99 11.18
C GLY A 145 -2.87 17.78 10.44
N ALA A 146 -3.72 16.78 10.25
CA ALA A 146 -3.35 15.52 9.58
C ALA A 146 -2.98 15.72 8.11
N GLU A 147 -3.68 16.64 7.43
CA GLU A 147 -3.50 16.91 6.01
C GLU A 147 -2.06 17.32 5.68
N ALA A 148 -1.52 18.28 6.45
CA ALA A 148 -0.15 18.74 6.24
C ALA A 148 0.91 17.68 6.60
N ALA A 149 0.65 16.86 7.61
CA ALA A 149 1.53 15.75 7.95
C ALA A 149 1.57 14.70 6.83
N LEU A 150 0.43 14.35 6.27
CA LEU A 150 0.32 13.42 5.13
C LEU A 150 0.97 14.02 3.86
N ASP A 151 0.81 15.31 3.59
CA ASP A 151 1.48 15.98 2.47
C ASP A 151 3.01 15.92 2.60
N ARG A 152 3.55 16.10 3.81
CA ARG A 152 5.00 15.93 4.07
C ARG A 152 5.44 14.50 3.79
N CYS A 153 4.69 13.50 4.29
CA CYS A 153 4.97 12.10 3.98
C CYS A 153 4.93 11.82 2.48
N TYR A 154 3.96 12.37 1.78
CA TYR A 154 3.84 12.21 0.33
C TYR A 154 5.06 12.75 -0.43
N GLN A 155 5.67 13.85 0.01
CA GLN A 155 6.90 14.37 -0.61
C GLN A 155 8.06 13.38 -0.46
N TYR A 156 8.22 12.73 0.70
CA TYR A 156 9.21 11.67 0.88
C TYR A 156 8.92 10.44 0.02
N LEU A 157 7.66 10.00 -0.04
CA LEU A 157 7.26 8.83 -0.84
C LEU A 157 7.51 9.04 -2.34
N LYS A 158 7.36 10.27 -2.84
CA LYS A 158 7.69 10.63 -4.24
C LYS A 158 9.14 10.41 -4.61
N SER A 159 10.07 10.39 -3.64
CA SER A 159 11.49 10.12 -3.91
C SER A 159 11.73 8.69 -4.41
N GLY A 160 10.79 7.77 -4.16
CA GLY A 160 10.93 6.35 -4.50
C GLY A 160 11.99 5.61 -3.70
N THR A 161 12.52 6.21 -2.60
CA THR A 161 13.59 5.64 -1.79
C THR A 161 13.11 5.01 -0.48
N ILE A 162 11.85 5.18 -0.13
CA ILE A 162 11.27 4.66 1.12
C ILE A 162 10.87 3.19 0.94
N ASN A 163 11.38 2.32 1.81
CA ASN A 163 11.08 0.89 1.80
C ASN A 163 9.85 0.53 2.64
N MET A 164 9.65 1.25 3.75
CA MET A 164 8.51 1.05 4.65
C MET A 164 7.97 2.39 5.12
N PHE A 165 6.65 2.59 5.03
CA PHE A 165 5.95 3.73 5.57
C PHE A 165 5.01 3.28 6.69
N VAL A 166 5.16 3.85 7.87
CA VAL A 166 4.37 3.56 9.07
C VAL A 166 3.59 4.80 9.49
N ILE A 167 2.34 4.61 9.88
CA ILE A 167 1.49 5.64 10.49
C ILE A 167 1.13 5.16 11.91
N ASN A 168 1.61 5.86 12.92
CA ASN A 168 1.37 5.58 14.33
C ASN A 168 0.67 6.76 15.02
N SER A 169 -0.65 6.79 15.09
CA SER A 169 -1.63 5.86 14.54
C SER A 169 -2.62 6.61 13.63
N LEU A 170 -3.35 5.88 12.79
CA LEU A 170 -4.43 6.46 11.98
C LEU A 170 -5.53 7.10 12.84
N ARG A 171 -5.80 6.54 14.02
CA ARG A 171 -6.83 7.04 14.95
C ARG A 171 -6.52 8.42 15.51
N ALA A 172 -5.25 8.74 15.69
CA ALA A 172 -4.81 10.02 16.26
C ALA A 172 -4.64 11.12 15.19
N LEU A 173 -4.82 10.79 13.90
CA LEU A 173 -4.80 11.78 12.83
C LEU A 173 -6.05 12.65 12.91
N THR A 174 -5.86 13.88 13.37
CA THR A 174 -6.95 14.86 13.55
C THR A 174 -6.92 15.87 12.41
N PRO A 175 -8.00 16.02 11.62
CA PRO A 175 -8.11 17.05 10.58
C PRO A 175 -7.98 18.45 11.15
N LYS A 176 -7.36 19.37 10.39
CA LYS A 176 -7.17 20.77 10.78
C LYS A 176 -8.48 21.45 11.15
N THR A 177 -9.57 21.11 10.48
CA THR A 177 -10.90 21.69 10.72
C THR A 177 -11.42 21.44 12.13
N ILE A 178 -11.03 20.36 12.80
CA ILE A 178 -11.44 20.06 14.17
C ILE A 178 -10.71 20.99 15.15
N PHE A 179 -9.40 21.18 15.00
CA PHE A 179 -8.62 22.10 15.85
C PHE A 179 -9.14 23.55 15.80
N VAL A 180 -9.63 23.99 14.65
CA VAL A 180 -10.15 25.36 14.49
C VAL A 180 -11.53 25.52 15.15
N LYS A 181 -12.37 24.49 15.14
CA LYS A 181 -13.70 24.55 15.74
C LYS A 181 -13.65 24.58 17.27
N ASP A 182 -12.84 23.74 17.89
CA ASP A 182 -12.73 23.68 19.36
C ASP A 182 -12.27 25.01 19.97
N ILE A 183 -11.35 25.73 19.30
CA ILE A 183 -10.87 27.03 19.79
C ILE A 183 -11.93 28.15 19.61
N SER A 184 -12.79 28.07 18.59
CA SER A 184 -13.81 29.09 18.35
C SER A 184 -15.08 28.91 19.18
N GLU A 185 -15.44 27.67 19.54
CA GLU A 185 -16.60 27.37 20.39
C GLU A 185 -16.35 27.71 21.86
N ASP A 186 -15.16 27.45 22.39
CA ASP A 186 -14.79 27.83 23.75
C ASP A 186 -14.75 29.35 23.96
N THR A 187 -14.46 30.12 22.91
CA THR A 187 -14.44 31.60 22.98
C THR A 187 -15.84 32.19 22.95
N MET A 188 -16.84 31.49 22.39
CA MET A 188 -18.25 31.94 22.39
C MET A 188 -19.01 31.56 23.66
N ALA A 189 -18.55 30.54 24.40
CA ALA A 189 -19.17 30.16 25.68
C ALA A 189 -18.70 31.01 26.87
N ALA A 190 -17.71 31.88 26.68
CA ALA A 190 -17.14 32.76 27.71
C ALA A 190 -17.61 34.22 27.61
N GLN A 191 -18.59 34.54 26.74
CA GLN A 191 -19.29 35.81 26.66
C GLN A 191 -20.78 35.64 27.02
#